data_d671db2e1adccff6db648490bddddc72
#
_entry.id   d671db2e1adccff6db648490bddddc72
#
_cell.length_a   1.000
_cell.length_b   1.000
_cell.length_c   1.000
_cell.angle_alpha   90.00
_cell.angle_beta   90.00
_cell.angle_gamma   90.00
#
_symmetry.space_group_name_H-M   'P 1'
#
loop_
_entity.id
_entity.type
_entity.pdbx_description
1 polymer ?
#
loop_
_entity_poly.entity_id
_entity_poly.type
_entity_poly.pdbx_seq_one_letter_code
_entity_poly.pdbx_strand_id
1 'polypeptide(L)'
;KIKKGSITGIIGPNGSGKTTLFNLIAGNLKSSQGKVLFNNEDVTDVPSYELFSKGILRTFQIAHEFTNLSVLENLMMVPANQSGENLMTALLKPSLVRTEELKVKQKAQDVVDFLNLTHLSNELAGNLSGGQKKLLELGRTMMVDAKLVLLDEVGAGVNRTLLKDLGTAILKLNKEEGYTFCMIEHDMEFISRLCNPVIVMAEGSVLFEGTIEEVKKD
;
A
#
# COMPACT_ATOMS: atom_id res chain seq x y z
N LYS A 1 1.35 -17.46 6.95
CA LYS A 1 2.29 -16.47 7.49
C LYS A 1 2.88 -15.64 6.35
N ILE A 2 2.85 -14.28 6.46
CA ILE A 2 3.52 -13.39 5.49
C ILE A 2 4.99 -13.30 5.87
N LYS A 3 5.90 -13.63 4.93
CA LYS A 3 7.34 -13.54 5.14
C LYS A 3 7.82 -12.13 4.80
N LYS A 4 8.73 -11.59 5.61
CA LYS A 4 9.38 -10.29 5.32
C LYS A 4 10.07 -10.35 3.94
N GLY A 5 9.86 -9.31 3.13
CA GLY A 5 10.41 -9.22 1.78
C GLY A 5 9.71 -10.11 0.75
N SER A 6 8.58 -10.75 1.07
CA SER A 6 7.78 -11.48 0.08
C SER A 6 6.67 -10.61 -0.52
N ILE A 7 6.20 -11.01 -1.70
CA ILE A 7 4.92 -10.58 -2.26
C ILE A 7 3.97 -11.77 -2.14
N THR A 8 3.08 -11.73 -1.15
CA THR A 8 2.13 -12.82 -0.87
C THR A 8 0.80 -12.52 -1.52
N GLY A 9 0.28 -13.44 -2.33
CA GLY A 9 -1.06 -13.34 -2.91
C GLY A 9 -2.11 -14.04 -2.04
N ILE A 10 -3.30 -13.49 -1.92
CA ILE A 10 -4.46 -14.14 -1.31
C ILE A 10 -5.56 -14.23 -2.35
N ILE A 11 -5.97 -15.44 -2.67
CA ILE A 11 -7.03 -15.73 -3.64
C ILE A 11 -8.13 -16.56 -2.99
N GLY A 12 -9.27 -16.63 -3.66
CA GLY A 12 -10.44 -17.42 -3.21
C GLY A 12 -11.74 -16.78 -3.67
N PRO A 13 -12.86 -17.49 -3.56
CA PRO A 13 -14.17 -17.00 -3.99
C PRO A 13 -14.63 -15.77 -3.17
N ASN A 14 -15.63 -15.07 -3.69
CA ASN A 14 -16.27 -14.00 -2.93
C ASN A 14 -16.88 -14.58 -1.64
N GLY A 15 -16.77 -13.83 -0.54
CA GLY A 15 -17.22 -14.30 0.77
C GLY A 15 -16.26 -15.25 1.49
N SER A 16 -15.09 -15.59 0.92
CA SER A 16 -14.10 -16.47 1.59
C SER A 16 -13.36 -15.84 2.78
N GLY A 17 -13.63 -14.56 3.10
CA GLY A 17 -13.05 -13.89 4.27
C GLY A 17 -11.78 -13.06 3.99
N LYS A 18 -11.31 -12.93 2.75
CA LYS A 18 -10.08 -12.19 2.40
C LYS A 18 -10.07 -10.74 2.91
N THR A 19 -11.10 -9.99 2.57
CA THR A 19 -11.24 -8.57 3.02
C THR A 19 -11.42 -8.47 4.53
N THR A 20 -12.09 -9.44 5.15
CA THR A 20 -12.21 -9.54 6.61
C THR A 20 -10.84 -9.73 7.26
N LEU A 21 -10.00 -10.61 6.71
CA LEU A 21 -8.63 -10.81 7.15
C LEU A 21 -7.80 -9.53 7.03
N PHE A 22 -7.92 -8.81 5.92
CA PHE A 22 -7.25 -7.50 5.75
C PHE A 22 -7.74 -6.46 6.76
N ASN A 23 -9.05 -6.42 7.04
CA ASN A 23 -9.63 -5.53 8.06
C ASN A 23 -9.07 -5.82 9.46
N LEU A 24 -8.88 -7.10 9.82
CA LEU A 24 -8.28 -7.52 11.08
C LEU A 24 -6.81 -7.10 11.17
N ILE A 25 -6.01 -7.37 10.13
CA ILE A 25 -4.58 -7.02 10.10
C ILE A 25 -4.38 -5.50 10.11
N ALA A 26 -5.27 -4.75 9.45
CA ALA A 26 -5.18 -3.29 9.36
C ALA A 26 -5.82 -2.55 10.55
N GLY A 27 -6.32 -3.26 11.57
CA GLY A 27 -6.93 -2.65 12.75
C GLY A 27 -8.28 -1.97 12.51
N ASN A 28 -8.95 -2.29 11.39
CA ASN A 28 -10.27 -1.76 11.03
C ASN A 28 -11.44 -2.65 11.57
N LEU A 29 -11.12 -3.84 12.05
CA LEU A 29 -12.04 -4.78 12.66
C LEU A 29 -11.38 -5.41 13.87
N LYS A 30 -12.14 -5.57 14.98
CA LYS A 30 -11.67 -6.24 16.18
C LYS A 30 -11.74 -7.77 16.01
N SER A 31 -10.71 -8.45 16.52
CA SER A 31 -10.65 -9.90 16.53
C SER A 31 -11.53 -10.48 17.63
N SER A 32 -12.32 -11.49 17.32
CA SER A 32 -13.05 -12.25 18.35
C SER A 32 -12.17 -13.31 19.01
N GLN A 33 -11.16 -13.81 18.28
CA GLN A 33 -10.19 -14.82 18.75
C GLN A 33 -8.91 -14.76 17.93
N GLY A 34 -7.83 -15.32 18.47
CA GLY A 34 -6.52 -15.35 17.79
C GLY A 34 -5.71 -14.09 18.01
N LYS A 35 -4.58 -13.99 17.31
CA LYS A 35 -3.62 -12.89 17.44
C LYS A 35 -3.06 -12.47 16.09
N VAL A 36 -2.82 -11.18 15.93
CA VAL A 36 -2.03 -10.61 14.84
C VAL A 36 -0.65 -10.26 15.39
N LEU A 37 0.39 -10.90 14.84
CA LEU A 37 1.78 -10.63 15.24
C LEU A 37 2.51 -9.91 14.10
N PHE A 38 3.12 -8.77 14.41
CA PHE A 38 3.98 -8.02 13.50
C PHE A 38 5.37 -7.86 14.10
N ASN A 39 6.40 -8.39 13.43
CA ASN A 39 7.78 -8.43 13.94
C ASN A 39 7.89 -9.02 15.37
N ASN A 40 7.11 -10.07 15.67
CA ASN A 40 6.97 -10.73 16.97
C ASN A 40 6.27 -9.88 18.07
N GLU A 41 5.78 -8.70 17.76
CA GLU A 41 4.96 -7.89 18.63
C GLU A 41 3.48 -8.23 18.41
N ASP A 42 2.71 -8.37 19.48
CA ASP A 42 1.26 -8.53 19.42
C ASP A 42 0.62 -7.18 19.08
N VAL A 43 0.04 -7.09 17.89
CA VAL A 43 -0.65 -5.91 17.37
C VAL A 43 -2.15 -6.16 17.21
N THR A 44 -2.68 -7.15 17.89
CA THR A 44 -4.10 -7.49 17.86
C THR A 44 -4.92 -6.29 18.35
N ASP A 45 -5.94 -5.93 17.59
CA ASP A 45 -6.87 -4.82 17.88
C ASP A 45 -6.22 -3.44 18.07
N VAL A 46 -4.95 -3.29 17.69
CA VAL A 46 -4.27 -1.99 17.63
C VAL A 46 -4.94 -1.13 16.55
N PRO A 47 -5.28 0.13 16.83
CA PRO A 47 -5.95 1.00 15.86
C PRO A 47 -5.09 1.26 14.61
N SER A 48 -5.75 1.46 13.48
CA SER A 48 -5.08 1.62 12.16
C SER A 48 -4.05 2.75 12.13
N TYR A 49 -4.27 3.87 12.84
CA TYR A 49 -3.33 4.99 12.90
C TYR A 49 -2.03 4.64 13.66
N GLU A 50 -2.10 3.76 14.67
CA GLU A 50 -0.92 3.26 15.35
C GLU A 50 -0.18 2.21 14.49
N LEU A 51 -0.93 1.34 13.78
CA LEU A 51 -0.36 0.39 12.83
C LEU A 51 0.36 1.10 11.68
N PHE A 52 -0.19 2.23 11.21
CA PHE A 52 0.48 3.11 10.25
C PHE A 52 1.86 3.56 10.76
N SER A 53 1.94 4.01 12.01
CA SER A 53 3.20 4.41 12.65
C SER A 53 4.20 3.26 12.80
N LYS A 54 3.72 2.01 12.89
CA LYS A 54 4.55 0.79 12.91
C LYS A 54 4.99 0.33 11.52
N GLY A 55 4.44 0.93 10.45
CA GLY A 55 4.75 0.60 9.06
C GLY A 55 3.83 -0.44 8.43
N ILE A 56 2.65 -0.69 9.00
CA ILE A 56 1.59 -1.49 8.36
C ILE A 56 0.63 -0.53 7.66
N LEU A 57 0.60 -0.61 6.34
CA LEU A 57 -0.26 0.22 5.50
C LEU A 57 -1.25 -0.64 4.74
N ARG A 58 -2.45 -0.11 4.53
CA ARG A 58 -3.44 -0.70 3.64
C ARG A 58 -3.86 0.32 2.59
N THR A 59 -3.87 -0.10 1.33
CA THR A 59 -4.55 0.63 0.27
C THR A 59 -6.04 0.30 0.29
N PHE A 60 -6.86 1.21 -0.20
CA PHE A 60 -8.31 1.01 -0.26
C PHE A 60 -8.70 0.54 -1.66
N GLN A 61 -9.80 -0.21 -1.76
CA GLN A 61 -10.37 -0.66 -3.02
C GLN A 61 -10.75 0.53 -3.93
N ILE A 62 -11.18 1.65 -3.34
CA ILE A 62 -11.40 2.93 -4.02
C ILE A 62 -10.25 3.86 -3.62
N ALA A 63 -9.53 4.39 -4.59
CA ALA A 63 -8.47 5.37 -4.33
C ALA A 63 -9.04 6.63 -3.66
N HIS A 64 -8.44 7.03 -2.54
CA HIS A 64 -8.83 8.20 -1.75
C HIS A 64 -7.80 9.33 -1.93
N GLU A 65 -7.67 9.80 -3.17
CA GLU A 65 -6.86 10.99 -3.46
C GLU A 65 -7.58 12.28 -3.04
N PHE A 66 -6.81 13.27 -2.66
CA PHE A 66 -7.31 14.64 -2.50
C PHE A 66 -7.48 15.25 -3.90
N THR A 67 -8.69 15.20 -4.42
CA THR A 67 -9.01 15.52 -5.83
C THR A 67 -8.61 16.93 -6.25
N ASN A 68 -8.62 17.89 -5.32
CA ASN A 68 -8.31 19.30 -5.53
C ASN A 68 -6.83 19.66 -5.26
N LEU A 69 -6.01 18.67 -4.91
CA LEU A 69 -4.57 18.80 -4.79
C LEU A 69 -3.89 18.19 -6.00
N SER A 70 -2.73 18.70 -6.37
CA SER A 70 -1.89 18.09 -7.41
C SER A 70 -1.36 16.73 -6.98
N VAL A 71 -0.84 15.95 -7.93
CA VAL A 71 -0.17 14.67 -7.67
C VAL A 71 0.96 14.86 -6.64
N LEU A 72 1.79 15.87 -6.83
CA LEU A 72 2.90 16.17 -5.93
C LEU A 72 2.41 16.53 -4.51
N GLU A 73 1.42 17.40 -4.39
CA GLU A 73 0.84 17.78 -3.10
C GLU A 73 0.18 16.60 -2.39
N ASN A 74 -0.49 15.70 -3.11
CA ASN A 74 -1.04 14.46 -2.56
C ASN A 74 0.03 13.58 -1.89
N LEU A 75 1.23 13.55 -2.45
CA LEU A 75 2.36 12.83 -1.85
C LEU A 75 2.91 13.58 -0.65
N MET A 76 3.07 14.91 -0.75
CA MET A 76 3.63 15.74 0.32
C MET A 76 2.78 15.77 1.60
N MET A 77 1.48 15.48 1.48
CA MET A 77 0.56 15.40 2.63
C MET A 77 0.70 14.13 3.49
N VAL A 78 1.44 13.11 3.00
CA VAL A 78 1.46 11.79 3.66
C VAL A 78 2.39 11.69 4.87
N PRO A 79 3.62 12.27 4.87
CA PRO A 79 4.52 12.14 6.01
C PRO A 79 3.92 12.78 7.28
N ALA A 80 3.90 12.01 8.36
CA ALA A 80 3.45 12.48 9.67
C ALA A 80 4.53 13.27 10.42
N ASN A 81 4.12 13.99 11.46
CA ASN A 81 5.01 14.72 12.38
C ASN A 81 5.85 15.81 11.70
N GLN A 82 5.32 16.46 10.68
CA GLN A 82 5.98 17.61 10.08
C GLN A 82 5.99 18.77 11.07
N SER A 83 7.14 19.42 11.26
CA SER A 83 7.31 20.54 12.23
C SER A 83 6.36 21.70 11.95
N GLY A 84 5.91 21.87 10.70
CA GLY A 84 4.94 22.90 10.28
C GLY A 84 3.52 22.66 10.79
N GLU A 85 3.15 21.45 11.23
CA GLU A 85 1.84 21.13 11.83
C GLU A 85 1.68 21.80 13.22
N ASN A 86 2.79 22.14 13.87
CA ASN A 86 2.76 22.83 15.15
C ASN A 86 2.86 24.35 14.95
N LEU A 87 1.80 25.08 15.29
CA LEU A 87 1.71 26.54 15.11
C LEU A 87 2.88 27.29 15.75
N MET A 88 3.31 26.90 16.95
CA MET A 88 4.45 27.53 17.64
C MET A 88 5.76 27.27 16.90
N THR A 89 5.97 26.07 16.39
CA THR A 89 7.15 25.74 15.60
C THR A 89 7.15 26.48 14.26
N ALA A 90 6.01 26.58 13.61
CA ALA A 90 5.87 27.30 12.35
C ALA A 90 6.19 28.80 12.51
N LEU A 91 5.77 29.41 13.62
CA LEU A 91 6.05 30.81 13.91
C LEU A 91 7.50 31.07 14.38
N LEU A 92 8.04 30.21 15.26
CA LEU A 92 9.33 30.46 15.91
C LEU A 92 10.53 29.87 15.16
N LYS A 93 10.30 28.87 14.29
CA LYS A 93 11.36 28.16 13.57
C LYS A 93 11.04 27.98 12.08
N PRO A 94 10.75 29.07 11.34
CA PRO A 94 10.34 28.97 9.93
C PRO A 94 11.42 28.35 9.03
N SER A 95 12.69 28.54 9.35
CA SER A 95 13.81 27.95 8.61
C SER A 95 13.84 26.41 8.73
N LEU A 96 13.50 25.86 9.90
CA LEU A 96 13.38 24.41 10.12
C LEU A 96 12.24 23.85 9.27
N VAL A 97 11.06 24.43 9.37
CA VAL A 97 9.88 24.02 8.59
C VAL A 97 10.20 24.02 7.10
N ARG A 98 10.77 25.11 6.58
CA ARG A 98 11.15 25.21 5.15
C ARG A 98 12.14 24.12 4.73
N THR A 99 13.09 23.79 5.59
CA THR A 99 14.08 22.73 5.29
C THR A 99 13.43 21.35 5.23
N GLU A 100 12.48 21.07 6.13
CA GLU A 100 11.71 19.82 6.13
C GLU A 100 10.80 19.72 4.92
N GLU A 101 10.07 20.80 4.60
CA GLU A 101 9.21 20.86 3.41
C GLU A 101 10.00 20.61 2.12
N LEU A 102 11.21 21.16 2.00
CA LEU A 102 12.07 20.91 0.84
C LEU A 102 12.48 19.44 0.73
N LYS A 103 12.77 18.77 1.86
CA LYS A 103 13.07 17.33 1.88
C LYS A 103 11.86 16.49 1.50
N VAL A 104 10.68 16.82 2.03
CA VAL A 104 9.43 16.14 1.70
C VAL A 104 9.12 16.32 0.21
N LYS A 105 9.28 17.54 -0.32
CA LYS A 105 9.07 17.84 -1.73
C LYS A 105 10.04 17.06 -2.62
N GLN A 106 11.33 16.98 -2.25
CA GLN A 106 12.31 16.20 -3.01
C GLN A 106 11.92 14.72 -3.03
N LYS A 107 11.60 14.14 -1.85
CA LYS A 107 11.12 12.76 -1.78
C LYS A 107 9.87 12.53 -2.63
N ALA A 108 8.92 13.45 -2.61
CA ALA A 108 7.71 13.36 -3.43
C ALA A 108 8.04 13.38 -4.92
N GLN A 109 9.00 14.22 -5.35
CA GLN A 109 9.47 14.25 -6.73
C GLN A 109 10.13 12.93 -7.14
N ASP A 110 11.01 12.37 -6.29
CA ASP A 110 11.64 11.08 -6.53
C ASP A 110 10.60 9.95 -6.70
N VAL A 111 9.52 10.00 -5.91
CA VAL A 111 8.40 9.05 -6.01
C VAL A 111 7.62 9.24 -7.32
N VAL A 112 7.34 10.46 -7.71
CA VAL A 112 6.66 10.79 -8.99
C VAL A 112 7.48 10.26 -10.17
N ASP A 113 8.80 10.47 -10.14
CA ASP A 113 9.72 10.00 -11.18
C ASP A 113 9.79 8.46 -11.21
N PHE A 114 9.87 7.82 -10.04
CA PHE A 114 9.87 6.36 -9.91
C PHE A 114 8.62 5.71 -10.53
N LEU A 115 7.45 6.37 -10.38
CA LEU A 115 6.16 5.89 -10.88
C LEU A 115 5.87 6.31 -12.32
N ASN A 116 6.80 7.00 -13.00
CA ASN A 116 6.63 7.58 -14.34
C ASN A 116 5.44 8.56 -14.43
N LEU A 117 5.14 9.28 -13.34
CA LEU A 117 4.09 10.29 -13.26
C LEU A 117 4.62 11.73 -13.38
N THR A 118 5.89 11.93 -13.73
CA THR A 118 6.56 13.24 -13.79
C THR A 118 5.78 14.26 -14.62
N HIS A 119 5.22 13.82 -15.75
CA HIS A 119 4.41 14.67 -16.65
C HIS A 119 3.05 15.08 -16.05
N LEU A 120 2.64 14.45 -14.94
CA LEU A 120 1.40 14.73 -14.21
C LEU A 120 1.63 15.34 -12.83
N SER A 121 2.88 15.66 -12.46
CA SER A 121 3.23 16.11 -11.11
C SER A 121 2.42 17.29 -10.61
N ASN A 122 2.11 18.24 -11.51
CA ASN A 122 1.32 19.44 -11.22
C ASN A 122 -0.17 19.30 -11.60
N GLU A 123 -0.60 18.15 -12.17
CA GLU A 123 -2.00 17.91 -12.51
C GLU A 123 -2.81 17.64 -11.26
N LEU A 124 -4.06 18.10 -11.22
CA LEU A 124 -4.98 17.76 -10.13
C LEU A 124 -5.24 16.26 -10.09
N ALA A 125 -5.14 15.66 -8.91
CA ALA A 125 -5.35 14.22 -8.75
C ALA A 125 -6.75 13.78 -9.16
N GLY A 126 -7.74 14.65 -9.08
CA GLY A 126 -9.10 14.40 -9.58
C GLY A 126 -9.16 14.07 -11.07
N ASN A 127 -8.25 14.64 -11.89
CA ASN A 127 -8.20 14.48 -13.34
C ASN A 127 -7.47 13.18 -13.78
N LEU A 128 -6.84 12.47 -12.86
CA LEU A 128 -6.12 11.24 -13.16
C LEU A 128 -7.09 10.12 -13.59
N SER A 129 -6.64 9.28 -14.51
CA SER A 129 -7.31 8.01 -14.82
C SER A 129 -7.28 7.07 -13.62
N GLY A 130 -8.19 6.08 -13.57
CA GLY A 130 -8.26 5.11 -12.48
C GLY A 130 -6.91 4.41 -12.18
N GLY A 131 -6.18 4.01 -13.22
CA GLY A 131 -4.86 3.39 -13.04
C GLY A 131 -3.79 4.35 -12.53
N GLN A 132 -3.80 5.63 -12.97
CA GLN A 132 -2.89 6.66 -12.46
C GLN A 132 -3.19 6.96 -10.98
N LYS A 133 -4.46 6.95 -10.57
CA LYS A 133 -4.84 7.07 -9.15
C LYS A 133 -4.29 5.92 -8.31
N LYS A 134 -4.30 4.69 -8.84
CA LYS A 134 -3.70 3.52 -8.18
C LYS A 134 -2.17 3.62 -8.07
N LEU A 135 -1.50 4.16 -9.08
CA LEU A 135 -0.06 4.47 -8.99
C LEU A 135 0.21 5.56 -7.94
N LEU A 136 -0.60 6.61 -7.89
CA LEU A 136 -0.49 7.65 -6.86
C LEU A 136 -0.71 7.06 -5.45
N GLU A 137 -1.68 6.16 -5.29
CA GLU A 137 -1.92 5.47 -4.02
C GLU A 137 -0.72 4.61 -3.59
N LEU A 138 -0.09 3.89 -4.53
CA LEU A 138 1.17 3.19 -4.28
C LEU A 138 2.28 4.17 -3.88
N GLY A 139 2.38 5.31 -4.59
CA GLY A 139 3.35 6.36 -4.26
C GLY A 139 3.18 6.91 -2.85
N ARG A 140 1.96 7.03 -2.37
CA ARG A 140 1.70 7.45 -0.98
C ARG A 140 2.31 6.47 0.03
N THR A 141 2.37 5.17 -0.27
CA THR A 141 3.04 4.21 0.62
C THR A 141 4.56 4.40 0.65
N MET A 142 5.15 4.98 -0.42
CA MET A 142 6.58 5.27 -0.49
C MET A 142 6.97 6.52 0.29
N MET A 143 6.02 7.42 0.58
CA MET A 143 6.27 8.63 1.35
C MET A 143 6.52 8.35 2.84
N VAL A 144 6.17 7.17 3.31
CA VAL A 144 6.35 6.69 4.69
C VAL A 144 7.30 5.48 4.74
N ASP A 145 7.73 5.09 5.93
CA ASP A 145 8.58 3.90 6.12
C ASP A 145 7.72 2.62 6.21
N ALA A 146 7.12 2.24 5.08
CA ALA A 146 6.27 1.07 4.99
C ALA A 146 7.08 -0.23 5.14
N LYS A 147 6.64 -1.10 6.04
CA LYS A 147 7.21 -2.44 6.26
C LYS A 147 6.34 -3.54 5.65
N LEU A 148 5.03 -3.35 5.72
CA LEU A 148 4.02 -4.24 5.14
C LEU A 148 2.95 -3.39 4.47
N VAL A 149 2.72 -3.62 3.19
CA VAL A 149 1.66 -2.98 2.41
C VAL A 149 0.62 -4.01 2.02
N LEU A 150 -0.62 -3.80 2.48
CA LEU A 150 -1.78 -4.61 2.14
C LEU A 150 -2.48 -3.98 0.93
N LEU A 151 -2.48 -4.67 -0.20
CA LEU A 151 -3.05 -4.23 -1.47
C LEU A 151 -4.38 -4.94 -1.72
N ASP A 152 -5.49 -4.20 -1.76
CA ASP A 152 -6.84 -4.76 -1.91
C ASP A 152 -7.40 -4.42 -3.29
N GLU A 153 -7.42 -5.42 -4.21
CA GLU A 153 -7.95 -5.33 -5.57
C GLU A 153 -7.43 -4.11 -6.36
N VAL A 154 -6.11 -3.90 -6.33
CA VAL A 154 -5.50 -2.73 -6.99
C VAL A 154 -5.61 -2.76 -8.51
N GLY A 155 -5.86 -3.94 -9.10
CA GLY A 155 -6.09 -4.13 -10.54
C GLY A 155 -7.51 -3.80 -11.00
N ALA A 156 -8.46 -3.63 -10.07
CA ALA A 156 -9.86 -3.41 -10.43
C ALA A 156 -10.04 -2.09 -11.21
N GLY A 157 -10.61 -2.19 -12.41
CA GLY A 157 -10.85 -1.03 -13.29
C GLY A 157 -9.60 -0.42 -13.94
N VAL A 158 -8.44 -1.06 -13.80
CA VAL A 158 -7.17 -0.63 -14.40
C VAL A 158 -6.99 -1.30 -15.75
N ASN A 159 -6.60 -0.52 -16.79
CA ASN A 159 -6.26 -1.11 -18.08
C ASN A 159 -4.97 -1.94 -18.02
N ARG A 160 -4.77 -2.87 -18.97
CA ARG A 160 -3.65 -3.83 -18.94
C ARG A 160 -2.27 -3.16 -18.95
N THR A 161 -2.10 -2.03 -19.60
CA THR A 161 -0.81 -1.31 -19.65
C THR A 161 -0.47 -0.78 -18.26
N LEU A 162 -1.37 -0.03 -17.64
CA LEU A 162 -1.16 0.51 -16.29
C LEU A 162 -1.07 -0.58 -15.22
N LEU A 163 -1.80 -1.70 -15.39
CA LEU A 163 -1.67 -2.85 -14.50
C LEU A 163 -0.26 -3.47 -14.59
N LYS A 164 0.33 -3.49 -15.78
CA LYS A 164 1.70 -3.93 -15.99
C LYS A 164 2.70 -2.99 -15.32
N ASP A 165 2.49 -1.66 -15.45
CA ASP A 165 3.34 -0.63 -14.83
C ASP A 165 3.25 -0.71 -13.30
N LEU A 166 2.04 -0.86 -12.75
CA LEU A 166 1.82 -1.05 -11.31
C LEU A 166 2.55 -2.30 -10.80
N GLY A 167 2.43 -3.43 -11.50
CA GLY A 167 3.13 -4.66 -11.13
C GLY A 167 4.66 -4.50 -11.20
N THR A 168 5.17 -3.75 -12.17
CA THR A 168 6.60 -3.46 -12.28
C THR A 168 7.08 -2.59 -11.10
N ALA A 169 6.31 -1.58 -10.72
CA ALA A 169 6.59 -0.74 -9.56
C ALA A 169 6.60 -1.56 -8.25
N ILE A 170 5.61 -2.44 -8.05
CA ILE A 170 5.54 -3.34 -6.88
C ILE A 170 6.77 -4.25 -6.82
N LEU A 171 7.16 -4.88 -7.94
CA LEU A 171 8.35 -5.73 -8.00
C LEU A 171 9.64 -4.96 -7.68
N LYS A 172 9.76 -3.74 -8.19
CA LYS A 172 10.92 -2.88 -7.95
C LYS A 172 11.01 -2.47 -6.49
N LEU A 173 9.90 -2.03 -5.89
CA LEU A 173 9.83 -1.71 -4.45
C LEU A 173 10.18 -2.91 -3.57
N ASN A 174 9.71 -4.10 -3.93
CA ASN A 174 10.03 -5.31 -3.19
C ASN A 174 11.52 -5.67 -3.28
N LYS A 175 12.11 -5.64 -4.49
CA LYS A 175 13.49 -6.09 -4.72
C LYS A 175 14.54 -5.07 -4.31
N GLU A 176 14.30 -3.78 -4.57
CA GLU A 176 15.28 -2.72 -4.37
C GLU A 176 15.14 -2.07 -2.98
N GLU A 177 13.91 -1.89 -2.50
CA GLU A 177 13.59 -1.20 -1.26
C GLU A 177 13.19 -2.15 -0.10
N GLY A 178 13.08 -3.46 -0.39
CA GLY A 178 12.79 -4.48 0.62
C GLY A 178 11.35 -4.47 1.18
N TYR A 179 10.40 -3.87 0.46
CA TYR A 179 9.00 -3.85 0.86
C TYR A 179 8.41 -5.26 0.93
N THR A 180 7.55 -5.48 1.92
CA THR A 180 6.71 -6.68 2.00
C THR A 180 5.32 -6.33 1.51
N PHE A 181 4.78 -7.13 0.59
CA PHE A 181 3.43 -6.95 0.10
C PHE A 181 2.57 -8.17 0.44
N CYS A 182 1.31 -7.91 0.77
CA CYS A 182 0.25 -8.91 0.76
C CYS A 182 -0.90 -8.36 -0.07
N MET A 183 -1.32 -9.10 -1.10
CA MET A 183 -2.35 -8.60 -2.00
C MET A 183 -3.52 -9.56 -2.14
N ILE A 184 -4.72 -8.99 -2.21
CA ILE A 184 -5.95 -9.67 -2.64
C ILE A 184 -6.18 -9.28 -4.08
N GLU A 185 -6.25 -10.25 -4.98
CA GLU A 185 -6.49 -10.04 -6.39
C GLU A 185 -7.29 -11.18 -7.00
N HIS A 186 -7.98 -10.87 -8.09
CA HIS A 186 -8.75 -11.84 -8.88
C HIS A 186 -8.10 -12.12 -10.24
N ASP A 187 -7.18 -11.27 -10.69
CA ASP A 187 -6.42 -11.48 -11.92
C ASP A 187 -5.30 -12.50 -11.69
N MET A 188 -5.52 -13.73 -12.16
CA MET A 188 -4.59 -14.84 -11.97
C MET A 188 -3.27 -14.63 -12.73
N GLU A 189 -3.26 -13.86 -13.82
CA GLU A 189 -2.04 -13.52 -14.54
C GLU A 189 -1.19 -12.56 -13.71
N PHE A 190 -1.82 -11.55 -13.09
CA PHE A 190 -1.17 -10.60 -12.22
C PHE A 190 -0.59 -11.28 -10.97
N ILE A 191 -1.37 -12.15 -10.30
CA ILE A 191 -0.93 -12.96 -9.16
C ILE A 191 0.25 -13.86 -9.54
N SER A 192 0.14 -14.60 -10.65
CA SER A 192 1.19 -15.52 -11.12
C SER A 192 2.51 -14.83 -11.38
N ARG A 193 2.46 -13.58 -11.86
CA ARG A 193 3.65 -12.78 -12.17
C ARG A 193 4.33 -12.22 -10.93
N LEU A 194 3.57 -11.88 -9.89
CA LEU A 194 4.09 -11.10 -8.76
C LEU A 194 4.25 -11.91 -7.48
N CYS A 195 3.34 -12.85 -7.21
CA CYS A 195 3.18 -13.42 -5.89
C CYS A 195 3.89 -14.76 -5.71
N ASN A 196 4.65 -14.85 -4.64
CA ASN A 196 5.17 -16.08 -4.10
C ASN A 196 5.42 -15.89 -2.58
N PRO A 197 4.68 -16.61 -1.69
CA PRO A 197 3.66 -17.63 -1.96
C PRO A 197 2.27 -17.06 -2.34
N VAL A 198 1.38 -17.97 -2.72
CA VAL A 198 -0.07 -17.72 -2.86
C VAL A 198 -0.82 -18.50 -1.79
N ILE A 199 -1.76 -17.84 -1.12
CA ILE A 199 -2.64 -18.40 -0.10
C ILE A 199 -4.05 -18.51 -0.68
N VAL A 200 -4.63 -19.69 -0.64
CA VAL A 200 -6.01 -19.93 -1.06
C VAL A 200 -6.91 -19.94 0.16
N MET A 201 -7.98 -19.14 0.13
CA MET A 201 -8.97 -19.06 1.19
C MET A 201 -10.36 -19.50 0.71
N ALA A 202 -11.06 -20.28 1.53
CA ALA A 202 -12.49 -20.54 1.39
C ALA A 202 -13.14 -20.65 2.77
N GLU A 203 -14.39 -20.24 2.87
CA GLU A 203 -15.23 -20.36 4.09
C GLU A 203 -14.54 -19.84 5.37
N GLY A 204 -13.79 -18.74 5.25
CA GLY A 204 -13.09 -18.13 6.39
C GLY A 204 -11.79 -18.84 6.80
N SER A 205 -11.36 -19.87 6.07
CA SER A 205 -10.19 -20.69 6.39
C SER A 205 -9.16 -20.67 5.27
N VAL A 206 -7.88 -20.87 5.63
CA VAL A 206 -6.81 -21.11 4.65
C VAL A 206 -6.89 -22.59 4.25
N LEU A 207 -7.10 -22.85 2.96
CA LEU A 207 -7.12 -24.19 2.39
C LEU A 207 -5.74 -24.66 1.96
N PHE A 208 -4.97 -23.75 1.35
CA PHE A 208 -3.67 -24.07 0.77
C PHE A 208 -2.74 -22.86 0.85
N GLU A 209 -1.44 -23.11 0.98
CA GLU A 209 -0.36 -22.13 0.83
C GLU A 209 0.78 -22.76 0.06
N GLY A 210 1.15 -22.18 -1.08
CA GLY A 210 2.22 -22.68 -1.92
C GLY A 210 2.55 -21.79 -3.10
N THR A 211 3.27 -22.30 -4.07
CA THR A 211 3.52 -21.61 -5.35
C THR A 211 2.26 -21.63 -6.23
N ILE A 212 2.21 -20.75 -7.22
CA ILE A 212 1.07 -20.69 -8.15
C ILE A 212 0.93 -22.01 -8.97
N GLU A 213 2.05 -22.68 -9.25
CA GLU A 213 2.07 -23.95 -9.95
C GLU A 213 1.45 -25.08 -9.11
N GLU A 214 1.66 -25.04 -7.80
CA GLU A 214 1.06 -25.99 -6.85
C GLU A 214 -0.43 -25.73 -6.71
N VAL A 215 -0.83 -24.45 -6.56
CA VAL A 215 -2.24 -24.03 -6.48
C VAL A 215 -3.06 -24.45 -7.70
N LYS A 216 -2.47 -24.47 -8.91
CA LYS A 216 -3.16 -24.87 -10.14
C LYS A 216 -3.38 -26.37 -10.31
N LYS A 217 -2.75 -27.20 -9.46
CA LYS A 217 -2.83 -28.66 -9.52
C LYS A 217 -3.90 -29.25 -8.60
N ASP A 218 -4.34 -28.46 -7.61
CA ASP A 218 -5.44 -28.78 -6.71
C ASP A 218 -6.76 -28.20 -7.24
#